data_ee30ef6fd52e538b90410f107eb30c14
#
_entry.id   ee30ef6fd52e538b90410f107eb30c14
#
_cell.length_a   1.000
_cell.length_b   1.000
_cell.length_c   1.000
_cell.angle_alpha   90.00
_cell.angle_beta   90.00
_cell.angle_gamma   90.00
#
_symmetry.space_group_name_H-M   'P 1'
#
loop_
_entity.id
_entity.type
_entity.pdbx_description
1 polymer ?
#
loop_
_entity_poly.entity_id
_entity_poly.type
_entity_poly.pdbx_seq_one_letter_code
_entity_poly.pdbx_strand_id
1 'polypeptide(L)'
;LKTVLFAGLYHETHSFLSDPTGLAAFKATAFNVGEAAIANNLGNGSPSDGFLSTALSRGWTVLPTIQMAAMPSGPVEDEAIRVFEGTFFEALEREAERIDGIFLILHGAMVSETSDDVEGQVLARIRAVLERKGLVVPVVGVLDLHANVSQAMVDNSTLLCAYRENPHTDARETAVRAAIHLEELMSGTDVVQVHRPTRYVLPPTGVGSMKEPMRSVLAAARRIEAADPDIAGINVMAGYAYSDIADCGFSLNCSTRGPVAIASAYLDELVEVLEANLAAGYPQENTLDEALRQADALPDGAGPILLIEPADNIGGGTPGDATDLLGPLLATGRSGIVAALNDPEAVEECRAAGIGSEITLRIGAKVDRHHGAPITFSGRVRNITDGRFELELKNSHLASMIGTSADMGASAVVENEQAVILLTSKKMPPMDLGQLHSQGVRPEEARYVVVKAAVSHKDAYDPIARASFYVDTAGLCTSNLVRLPYRKLTGKRLSL
;
A
#
# COMPACT_ATOMS: atom_id res chain seq x y z
N LEU A 1 -26.16 -5.99 24.17
CA LEU A 1 -24.76 -5.88 23.72
C LEU A 1 -24.68 -6.37 22.29
N LYS A 2 -24.04 -5.60 21.43
CA LYS A 2 -23.85 -6.01 20.02
C LYS A 2 -22.70 -7.01 19.94
N THR A 3 -22.85 -8.01 19.08
CA THR A 3 -21.82 -9.03 18.80
C THR A 3 -21.36 -8.90 17.35
N VAL A 4 -20.06 -8.71 17.12
CA VAL A 4 -19.48 -8.47 15.79
C VAL A 4 -18.45 -9.53 15.46
N LEU A 5 -18.61 -10.20 14.32
CA LEU A 5 -17.61 -11.09 13.75
C LEU A 5 -16.52 -10.27 13.07
N PHE A 6 -15.26 -10.51 13.41
CA PHE A 6 -14.11 -9.75 12.91
C PHE A 6 -13.13 -10.62 12.15
N ALA A 7 -12.71 -10.12 10.98
CA ALA A 7 -11.63 -10.71 10.20
C ALA A 7 -10.82 -9.66 9.44
N GLY A 8 -9.64 -10.04 8.98
CA GLY A 8 -8.83 -9.24 8.06
C GLY A 8 -8.12 -10.11 7.03
N LEU A 9 -8.18 -9.71 5.78
CA LEU A 9 -7.45 -10.30 4.66
C LEU A 9 -6.89 -9.17 3.79
N TYR A 10 -5.58 -8.93 3.87
CA TYR A 10 -4.99 -7.70 3.32
C TYR A 10 -3.74 -8.01 2.49
N HIS A 11 -3.80 -7.71 1.21
CA HIS A 11 -2.67 -7.79 0.30
C HIS A 11 -2.93 -6.96 -0.97
N GLU A 12 -1.94 -6.20 -1.39
CA GLU A 12 -1.92 -5.49 -2.67
C GLU A 12 -1.15 -6.33 -3.69
N THR A 13 -1.82 -6.80 -4.72
CA THR A 13 -1.25 -7.77 -5.65
C THR A 13 -0.77 -7.12 -6.93
N HIS A 14 0.54 -7.19 -7.16
CA HIS A 14 1.18 -6.80 -8.41
C HIS A 14 1.16 -7.97 -9.41
N SER A 15 0.20 -8.00 -10.31
CA SER A 15 -0.04 -9.18 -11.18
C SER A 15 1.03 -9.44 -12.25
N PHE A 16 1.95 -8.48 -12.47
CA PHE A 16 3.07 -8.66 -13.41
C PHE A 16 4.32 -9.29 -12.77
N LEU A 17 4.35 -9.40 -11.44
CA LEU A 17 5.43 -10.10 -10.74
C LEU A 17 5.23 -11.61 -10.84
N SER A 18 6.32 -12.33 -11.08
CA SER A 18 6.33 -13.78 -11.19
C SER A 18 6.49 -14.51 -9.86
N ASP A 19 6.92 -13.81 -8.82
CA ASP A 19 7.17 -14.37 -7.49
C ASP A 19 5.85 -14.35 -6.70
N PRO A 20 5.23 -15.53 -6.43
CA PRO A 20 3.92 -15.58 -5.80
C PRO A 20 4.00 -15.25 -4.30
N THR A 21 2.88 -14.80 -3.76
CA THR A 21 2.71 -14.55 -2.33
C THR A 21 2.11 -15.75 -1.62
N GLY A 22 2.95 -16.60 -1.05
CA GLY A 22 2.52 -17.80 -0.32
C GLY A 22 2.16 -17.52 1.15
N LEU A 23 1.62 -18.54 1.82
CA LEU A 23 1.26 -18.50 3.23
C LEU A 23 2.41 -18.05 4.16
N ALA A 24 3.65 -18.37 3.79
CA ALA A 24 4.84 -17.94 4.52
C ALA A 24 5.00 -16.41 4.59
N ALA A 25 4.62 -15.68 3.53
CA ALA A 25 4.67 -14.22 3.48
C ALA A 25 3.66 -13.61 4.46
N PHE A 26 2.44 -14.15 4.54
CA PHE A 26 1.46 -13.75 5.55
C PHE A 26 1.96 -14.01 6.96
N LYS A 27 2.53 -15.19 7.25
CA LYS A 27 3.10 -15.52 8.56
C LYS A 27 4.28 -14.62 8.94
N ALA A 28 5.02 -14.12 7.97
CA ALA A 28 6.14 -13.21 8.20
C ALA A 28 5.69 -11.76 8.48
N THR A 29 4.49 -11.36 8.04
CA THR A 29 3.96 -10.00 8.22
C THR A 29 2.89 -9.95 9.30
N ALA A 30 1.74 -10.58 9.08
CA ALA A 30 0.68 -10.70 10.09
C ALA A 30 -0.16 -11.97 9.83
N PHE A 31 -0.24 -12.81 10.85
CA PHE A 31 -1.05 -14.03 10.83
C PHE A 31 -1.56 -14.31 12.23
N ASN A 32 -2.77 -13.84 12.53
CA ASN A 32 -3.36 -13.89 13.84
C ASN A 32 -4.69 -14.62 13.81
N VAL A 33 -4.84 -15.68 14.59
CA VAL A 33 -6.06 -16.50 14.64
C VAL A 33 -6.70 -16.37 16.04
N GLY A 34 -8.02 -16.23 16.08
CA GLY A 34 -8.78 -16.11 17.31
C GLY A 34 -8.33 -14.90 18.16
N GLU A 35 -8.20 -15.07 19.45
CA GLU A 35 -7.84 -13.99 20.39
C GLU A 35 -6.53 -13.27 20.05
N ALA A 36 -5.62 -13.91 19.32
CA ALA A 36 -4.39 -13.27 18.85
C ALA A 36 -4.70 -12.11 17.88
N ALA A 37 -5.81 -12.16 17.14
CA ALA A 37 -6.23 -11.07 16.28
C ALA A 37 -6.65 -9.81 17.05
N ILE A 38 -7.04 -9.93 18.30
CA ILE A 38 -7.25 -8.79 19.20
C ILE A 38 -5.93 -8.40 19.86
N ALA A 39 -5.26 -9.34 20.51
CA ALA A 39 -4.09 -9.07 21.35
C ALA A 39 -2.94 -8.41 20.60
N ASN A 40 -2.71 -8.78 19.33
CA ASN A 40 -1.60 -8.28 18.52
C ASN A 40 -1.94 -7.00 17.75
N ASN A 41 -3.22 -6.60 17.69
CA ASN A 41 -3.64 -5.42 16.92
C ASN A 41 -4.09 -4.26 17.80
N LEU A 42 -4.65 -4.52 18.98
CA LEU A 42 -5.14 -3.46 19.86
C LEU A 42 -3.99 -2.56 20.33
N GLY A 43 -4.10 -1.26 20.04
CA GLY A 43 -3.11 -0.25 20.40
C GLY A 43 -1.90 -0.13 19.45
N ASN A 44 -1.89 -0.84 18.31
CA ASN A 44 -0.77 -0.80 17.37
C ASN A 44 -0.90 0.28 16.28
N GLY A 45 -1.99 1.06 16.25
CA GLY A 45 -2.21 2.13 15.28
C GLY A 45 -2.74 1.68 13.91
N SER A 46 -2.97 0.37 13.71
CA SER A 46 -3.48 -0.18 12.46
C SER A 46 -5.00 0.04 12.28
N PRO A 47 -5.56 -0.21 11.08
CA PRO A 47 -7.02 -0.26 10.89
C PRO A 47 -7.72 -1.24 11.85
N SER A 48 -7.11 -2.39 12.11
CA SER A 48 -7.63 -3.34 13.09
C SER A 48 -7.74 -2.73 14.48
N ASP A 49 -6.74 -1.95 14.92
CA ASP A 49 -6.81 -1.20 16.19
C ASP A 49 -7.95 -0.19 16.17
N GLY A 50 -8.15 0.54 15.09
CA GLY A 50 -9.24 1.51 14.96
C GLY A 50 -10.62 0.87 15.20
N PHE A 51 -10.88 -0.28 14.60
CA PHE A 51 -12.09 -1.06 14.85
C PHE A 51 -12.17 -1.58 16.29
N LEU A 52 -11.11 -2.28 16.74
CA LEU A 52 -11.12 -2.94 18.06
C LEU A 52 -11.30 -1.94 19.19
N SER A 53 -10.57 -0.81 19.15
CA SER A 53 -10.71 0.26 20.15
C SER A 53 -12.12 0.84 20.17
N THR A 54 -12.75 1.03 18.99
CA THR A 54 -14.12 1.51 18.87
C THR A 54 -15.10 0.49 19.45
N ALA A 55 -15.01 -0.77 19.04
CA ALA A 55 -15.88 -1.85 19.50
C ALA A 55 -15.83 -2.00 21.04
N LEU A 56 -14.63 -1.99 21.62
CA LEU A 56 -14.45 -2.06 23.08
C LEU A 56 -15.04 -0.84 23.78
N SER A 57 -14.85 0.37 23.27
CA SER A 57 -15.43 1.59 23.83
C SER A 57 -16.95 1.62 23.82
N ARG A 58 -17.57 0.90 22.88
CA ARG A 58 -19.03 0.71 22.73
C ARG A 58 -19.57 -0.47 23.53
N GLY A 59 -18.69 -1.24 24.18
CA GLY A 59 -19.03 -2.45 24.91
C GLY A 59 -19.49 -3.61 24.03
N TRP A 60 -19.06 -3.66 22.77
CA TRP A 60 -19.39 -4.77 21.87
C TRP A 60 -18.63 -6.03 22.24
N THR A 61 -19.24 -7.17 21.96
CA THR A 61 -18.54 -8.45 21.96
C THR A 61 -17.93 -8.66 20.57
N VAL A 62 -16.60 -8.68 20.49
CA VAL A 62 -15.89 -9.01 19.25
C VAL A 62 -15.61 -10.50 19.22
N LEU A 63 -16.01 -11.17 18.13
CA LEU A 63 -15.68 -12.56 17.83
C LEU A 63 -14.55 -12.55 16.79
N PRO A 64 -13.29 -12.63 17.22
CA PRO A 64 -12.16 -12.62 16.32
C PRO A 64 -12.05 -13.97 15.61
N THR A 65 -11.77 -13.95 14.32
CA THR A 65 -11.58 -15.17 13.52
C THR A 65 -10.13 -15.29 13.06
N ILE A 66 -9.78 -14.64 11.98
CA ILE A 66 -8.44 -14.61 11.42
C ILE A 66 -8.12 -13.21 10.87
N GLN A 67 -6.90 -12.75 11.12
CA GLN A 67 -6.36 -11.53 10.52
C GLN A 67 -5.04 -11.88 9.85
N MET A 68 -5.00 -11.74 8.53
CA MET A 68 -3.84 -12.03 7.68
C MET A 68 -3.49 -10.82 6.85
N ALA A 69 -2.20 -10.47 6.82
CA ALA A 69 -1.66 -9.46 5.92
C ALA A 69 -0.28 -9.89 5.40
N ALA A 70 0.01 -9.56 4.15
CA ALA A 70 1.34 -9.70 3.58
C ALA A 70 1.76 -8.41 2.88
N MET A 71 3.08 -8.18 2.79
CA MET A 71 3.62 -7.05 2.02
C MET A 71 3.25 -7.17 0.55
N PRO A 72 3.02 -6.05 -0.16
CA PRO A 72 2.74 -6.07 -1.59
C PRO A 72 3.77 -6.90 -2.37
N SER A 73 3.29 -7.78 -3.25
CA SER A 73 4.10 -8.68 -4.06
C SER A 73 3.26 -9.30 -5.20
N GLY A 74 3.69 -10.41 -5.79
CA GLY A 74 2.98 -11.12 -6.84
C GLY A 74 1.68 -11.79 -6.40
N PRO A 75 0.98 -12.48 -7.32
CA PRO A 75 -0.31 -13.12 -7.06
C PRO A 75 -0.29 -14.03 -5.83
N VAL A 76 -1.38 -14.02 -5.07
CA VAL A 76 -1.51 -14.81 -3.85
C VAL A 76 -1.75 -16.28 -4.21
N GLU A 77 -1.00 -17.18 -3.58
CA GLU A 77 -1.25 -18.64 -3.72
C GLU A 77 -2.64 -19.00 -3.14
N ASP A 78 -3.40 -19.77 -3.86
CA ASP A 78 -4.74 -20.20 -3.44
C ASP A 78 -4.74 -20.97 -2.11
N GLU A 79 -3.59 -21.53 -1.69
CA GLU A 79 -3.45 -22.17 -0.38
C GLU A 79 -3.64 -21.14 0.74
N ALA A 80 -3.07 -19.95 0.62
CA ALA A 80 -3.24 -18.88 1.63
C ALA A 80 -4.71 -18.44 1.73
N ILE A 81 -5.40 -18.32 0.58
CA ILE A 81 -6.83 -18.00 0.56
C ILE A 81 -7.66 -19.09 1.23
N ARG A 82 -7.38 -20.38 0.92
CA ARG A 82 -8.06 -21.51 1.57
C ARG A 82 -7.89 -21.53 3.09
N VAL A 83 -6.72 -21.15 3.62
CA VAL A 83 -6.49 -21.04 5.07
C VAL A 83 -7.37 -19.94 5.70
N PHE A 84 -7.44 -18.77 5.07
CA PHE A 84 -8.33 -17.69 5.50
C PHE A 84 -9.78 -18.18 5.47
N GLU A 85 -10.24 -18.66 4.33
CA GLU A 85 -11.62 -19.09 4.14
C GLU A 85 -12.03 -20.22 5.10
N GLY A 86 -11.18 -21.22 5.28
CA GLY A 86 -11.45 -22.32 6.21
C GLY A 86 -11.72 -21.81 7.62
N THR A 87 -10.84 -20.95 8.13
CA THR A 87 -10.96 -20.40 9.50
C THR A 87 -12.15 -19.45 9.62
N PHE A 88 -12.32 -18.53 8.66
CA PHE A 88 -13.37 -17.52 8.73
C PHE A 88 -14.76 -18.12 8.56
N PHE A 89 -14.98 -18.96 7.52
CA PHE A 89 -16.30 -19.51 7.23
C PHE A 89 -16.74 -20.59 8.23
N GLU A 90 -15.83 -21.34 8.83
CA GLU A 90 -16.16 -22.22 9.96
C GLU A 90 -16.73 -21.39 11.13
N ALA A 91 -16.08 -20.28 11.46
CA ALA A 91 -16.57 -19.39 12.50
C ALA A 91 -17.91 -18.74 12.13
N LEU A 92 -18.05 -18.23 10.88
CA LEU A 92 -19.31 -17.63 10.41
C LEU A 92 -20.46 -18.62 10.47
N GLU A 93 -20.28 -19.86 10.00
CA GLU A 93 -21.33 -20.89 10.05
C GLU A 93 -21.80 -21.20 11.47
N ARG A 94 -20.88 -21.23 12.42
CA ARG A 94 -21.14 -21.51 13.83
C ARG A 94 -21.82 -20.33 14.55
N GLU A 95 -21.42 -19.10 14.23
CA GLU A 95 -21.77 -17.89 14.98
C GLU A 95 -22.87 -17.05 14.35
N ALA A 96 -23.28 -17.32 13.08
CA ALA A 96 -24.13 -16.46 12.26
C ALA A 96 -25.45 -16.04 12.94
N GLU A 97 -26.06 -16.91 13.76
CA GLU A 97 -27.35 -16.64 14.40
C GLU A 97 -27.24 -15.71 15.62
N ARG A 98 -26.01 -15.47 16.14
CA ARG A 98 -25.76 -14.66 17.33
C ARG A 98 -25.02 -13.36 17.06
N ILE A 99 -24.60 -13.11 15.81
CA ILE A 99 -23.92 -11.88 15.43
C ILE A 99 -24.90 -10.81 14.98
N ASP A 100 -24.62 -9.57 15.36
CA ASP A 100 -25.34 -8.37 14.90
C ASP A 100 -24.68 -7.73 13.67
N GLY A 101 -23.38 -8.02 13.42
CA GLY A 101 -22.64 -7.43 12.32
C GLY A 101 -21.36 -8.19 11.98
N ILE A 102 -20.84 -7.95 10.78
CA ILE A 102 -19.54 -8.46 10.31
C ILE A 102 -18.67 -7.25 9.95
N PHE A 103 -17.42 -7.24 10.46
CA PHE A 103 -16.44 -6.21 10.17
C PHE A 103 -15.18 -6.80 9.56
N LEU A 104 -14.79 -6.29 8.40
CA LEU A 104 -13.67 -6.81 7.62
C LEU A 104 -12.63 -5.72 7.35
N ILE A 105 -11.36 -6.04 7.57
CA ILE A 105 -10.23 -5.26 7.07
C ILE A 105 -9.75 -5.92 5.77
N LEU A 106 -9.98 -5.26 4.65
CA LEU A 106 -9.63 -5.73 3.31
C LEU A 106 -8.68 -4.72 2.65
N HIS A 107 -7.97 -5.13 1.59
CA HIS A 107 -7.26 -4.18 0.73
C HIS A 107 -8.15 -3.70 -0.43
N GLY A 108 -8.78 -4.61 -1.13
CA GLY A 108 -9.58 -4.36 -2.32
C GLY A 108 -8.81 -4.49 -3.65
N ALA A 109 -7.57 -4.98 -3.61
CA ALA A 109 -6.75 -5.21 -4.80
C ALA A 109 -6.03 -6.56 -4.76
N MET A 110 -6.61 -7.55 -4.09
CA MET A 110 -6.04 -8.88 -4.00
C MET A 110 -6.40 -9.73 -5.21
N VAL A 111 -5.37 -10.25 -5.86
CA VAL A 111 -5.46 -11.22 -6.97
C VAL A 111 -4.78 -12.50 -6.54
N SER A 112 -5.41 -13.66 -6.77
CA SER A 112 -4.81 -14.96 -6.51
C SER A 112 -4.47 -15.69 -7.82
N GLU A 113 -3.95 -16.91 -7.70
CA GLU A 113 -3.66 -17.78 -8.86
C GLU A 113 -4.90 -18.04 -9.72
N THR A 114 -6.09 -18.08 -9.11
CA THR A 114 -7.35 -18.44 -9.79
C THR A 114 -8.42 -17.36 -9.75
N SER A 115 -8.21 -16.25 -9.01
CA SER A 115 -9.19 -15.17 -8.86
C SER A 115 -8.58 -13.80 -9.15
N ASP A 116 -9.27 -13.04 -10.00
CA ASP A 116 -8.98 -11.62 -10.24
C ASP A 116 -9.63 -10.70 -9.17
N ASP A 117 -10.52 -11.22 -8.32
CA ASP A 117 -11.27 -10.49 -7.28
C ASP A 117 -11.50 -11.39 -6.06
N VAL A 118 -10.50 -11.50 -5.21
CA VAL A 118 -10.57 -12.33 -4.00
C VAL A 118 -11.56 -11.75 -2.99
N GLU A 119 -11.54 -10.44 -2.79
CA GLU A 119 -12.40 -9.76 -1.85
C GLU A 119 -13.88 -9.85 -2.25
N GLY A 120 -14.20 -9.66 -3.54
CA GLY A 120 -15.57 -9.83 -4.04
C GLY A 120 -16.08 -11.26 -3.88
N GLN A 121 -15.22 -12.26 -4.10
CA GLN A 121 -15.57 -13.67 -3.89
C GLN A 121 -15.83 -13.98 -2.40
N VAL A 122 -15.00 -13.47 -1.49
CA VAL A 122 -15.20 -13.63 -0.04
C VAL A 122 -16.51 -12.99 0.39
N LEU A 123 -16.79 -11.75 -0.05
CA LEU A 123 -18.03 -11.04 0.26
C LEU A 123 -19.27 -11.77 -0.29
N ALA A 124 -19.22 -12.23 -1.53
CA ALA A 124 -20.31 -13.01 -2.14
C ALA A 124 -20.57 -14.31 -1.36
N ARG A 125 -19.54 -14.98 -0.92
CA ARG A 125 -19.69 -16.19 -0.10
C ARG A 125 -20.25 -15.90 1.30
N ILE A 126 -19.89 -14.77 1.93
CA ILE A 126 -20.50 -14.31 3.18
C ILE A 126 -22.00 -14.12 2.98
N ARG A 127 -22.39 -13.37 1.93
CA ARG A 127 -23.80 -13.11 1.61
C ARG A 127 -24.56 -14.42 1.40
N ALA A 128 -24.00 -15.36 0.64
CA ALA A 128 -24.63 -16.67 0.41
C ALA A 128 -24.83 -17.50 1.70
N VAL A 129 -23.91 -17.41 2.67
CA VAL A 129 -24.08 -18.08 4.00
C VAL A 129 -25.24 -17.45 4.77
N LEU A 130 -25.29 -16.11 4.82
CA LEU A 130 -26.35 -15.38 5.54
C LEU A 130 -27.73 -15.63 4.92
N GLU A 131 -27.85 -15.56 3.60
CA GLU A 131 -29.10 -15.83 2.85
C GLU A 131 -29.59 -17.26 3.06
N ARG A 132 -28.71 -18.25 2.98
CA ARG A 132 -29.07 -19.66 3.24
C ARG A 132 -29.64 -19.87 4.65
N LYS A 133 -29.17 -19.08 5.62
CA LYS A 133 -29.66 -19.10 7.00
C LYS A 133 -30.87 -18.18 7.22
N GLY A 134 -31.31 -17.41 6.23
CA GLY A 134 -32.38 -16.42 6.35
C GLY A 134 -32.05 -15.24 7.24
N LEU A 135 -30.77 -14.87 7.33
CA LEU A 135 -30.28 -13.81 8.20
C LEU A 135 -29.96 -12.52 7.41
N VAL A 136 -30.33 -11.38 8.01
CA VAL A 136 -29.96 -10.05 7.51
C VAL A 136 -28.98 -9.43 8.50
N VAL A 137 -27.69 -9.56 8.19
CA VAL A 137 -26.60 -9.06 9.02
C VAL A 137 -25.80 -8.05 8.19
N PRO A 138 -25.55 -6.82 8.67
CA PRO A 138 -24.71 -5.86 7.97
C PRO A 138 -23.26 -6.34 7.87
N VAL A 139 -22.69 -6.18 6.67
CA VAL A 139 -21.31 -6.50 6.35
C VAL A 139 -20.59 -5.20 5.98
N VAL A 140 -19.65 -4.76 6.80
CA VAL A 140 -18.87 -3.54 6.58
C VAL A 140 -17.42 -3.91 6.28
N GLY A 141 -16.89 -3.38 5.17
CA GLY A 141 -15.49 -3.55 4.76
C GLY A 141 -14.72 -2.24 4.80
N VAL A 142 -13.50 -2.29 5.29
CA VAL A 142 -12.49 -1.22 5.13
C VAL A 142 -11.61 -1.57 3.94
N LEU A 143 -11.36 -0.59 3.07
CA LEU A 143 -10.53 -0.75 1.88
C LEU A 143 -9.38 0.25 1.89
N ASP A 144 -8.29 -0.12 1.24
CA ASP A 144 -7.24 0.80 0.86
C ASP A 144 -7.71 1.76 -0.25
N LEU A 145 -7.10 2.94 -0.35
CA LEU A 145 -7.36 3.89 -1.43
C LEU A 145 -6.99 3.31 -2.81
N HIS A 146 -6.05 2.37 -2.85
CA HIS A 146 -5.64 1.67 -4.07
C HIS A 146 -6.55 0.47 -4.44
N ALA A 147 -7.71 0.33 -3.82
CA ALA A 147 -8.66 -0.73 -4.16
C ALA A 147 -9.10 -0.66 -5.63
N ASN A 148 -9.10 -1.79 -6.32
CA ASN A 148 -9.73 -2.00 -7.62
C ASN A 148 -11.14 -2.58 -7.38
N VAL A 149 -12.09 -1.70 -7.07
CA VAL A 149 -13.41 -2.13 -6.58
C VAL A 149 -14.24 -2.73 -7.71
N SER A 150 -14.63 -3.98 -7.51
CA SER A 150 -15.57 -4.69 -8.40
C SER A 150 -17.03 -4.43 -8.03
N GLN A 151 -17.93 -4.67 -8.98
CA GLN A 151 -19.37 -4.66 -8.68
C GLN A 151 -19.73 -5.73 -7.64
N ALA A 152 -19.01 -6.88 -7.65
CA ALA A 152 -19.25 -7.95 -6.68
C ALA A 152 -18.92 -7.52 -5.24
N MET A 153 -17.89 -6.72 -5.02
CA MET A 153 -17.59 -6.16 -3.69
C MET A 153 -18.73 -5.26 -3.21
N VAL A 154 -19.29 -4.42 -4.09
CA VAL A 154 -20.36 -3.48 -3.76
C VAL A 154 -21.67 -4.20 -3.48
N ASP A 155 -22.05 -5.14 -4.34
CA ASP A 155 -23.32 -5.86 -4.23
C ASP A 155 -23.40 -6.78 -3.00
N ASN A 156 -22.26 -7.27 -2.53
CA ASN A 156 -22.20 -8.25 -1.45
C ASN A 156 -21.76 -7.68 -0.09
N SER A 157 -21.40 -6.39 -0.02
CA SER A 157 -21.22 -5.65 1.22
C SER A 157 -22.45 -4.77 1.53
N THR A 158 -22.61 -4.40 2.80
CA THR A 158 -23.63 -3.39 3.16
C THR A 158 -23.05 -1.99 3.01
N LEU A 159 -21.77 -1.82 3.38
CA LEU A 159 -21.05 -0.56 3.26
C LEU A 159 -19.53 -0.82 3.15
N LEU A 160 -18.89 -0.09 2.26
CA LEU A 160 -17.44 -0.04 2.13
C LEU A 160 -16.92 1.33 2.56
N CYS A 161 -15.81 1.36 3.30
CA CYS A 161 -15.10 2.56 3.70
C CYS A 161 -13.65 2.50 3.20
N ALA A 162 -13.25 3.41 2.32
CA ALA A 162 -11.87 3.48 1.84
C ALA A 162 -11.06 4.56 2.55
N TYR A 163 -9.72 4.39 2.61
CA TYR A 163 -8.79 5.43 3.02
C TYR A 163 -8.96 6.66 2.11
N ARG A 164 -8.63 7.83 2.63
CA ARG A 164 -8.73 9.11 1.91
C ARG A 164 -7.39 9.77 1.66
N GLU A 165 -6.36 9.34 2.39
CA GLU A 165 -5.03 9.94 2.30
C GLU A 165 -4.03 8.99 1.62
N ASN A 166 -3.17 9.57 0.82
CA ASN A 166 -2.01 8.90 0.24
C ASN A 166 -0.81 9.85 0.34
N PRO A 167 0.16 9.59 1.25
CA PRO A 167 0.32 8.36 2.09
C PRO A 167 -0.84 8.11 3.07
N HIS A 168 -1.04 6.85 3.49
CA HIS A 168 -2.20 6.36 4.26
C HIS A 168 -2.12 6.73 5.75
N THR A 169 -2.19 8.01 6.06
CA THR A 169 -2.16 8.52 7.44
C THR A 169 -3.49 8.39 8.16
N ASP A 170 -4.57 8.10 7.44
CA ASP A 170 -5.95 7.99 7.96
C ASP A 170 -6.50 6.56 8.02
N ALA A 171 -5.65 5.55 7.85
CA ALA A 171 -6.08 4.16 7.79
C ALA A 171 -6.81 3.71 9.08
N ARG A 172 -6.28 4.06 10.25
CA ARG A 172 -6.89 3.79 11.55
C ARG A 172 -8.24 4.51 11.71
N GLU A 173 -8.27 5.80 11.38
CA GLU A 173 -9.47 6.65 11.48
C GLU A 173 -10.57 6.20 10.51
N THR A 174 -10.18 5.65 9.36
CA THR A 174 -11.14 5.04 8.41
C THR A 174 -11.83 3.83 9.02
N ALA A 175 -11.11 2.98 9.74
CA ALA A 175 -11.72 1.85 10.44
C ALA A 175 -12.62 2.31 11.61
N VAL A 176 -12.26 3.38 12.31
CA VAL A 176 -13.15 4.02 13.31
C VAL A 176 -14.43 4.50 12.65
N ARG A 177 -14.34 5.21 11.51
CA ARG A 177 -15.49 5.68 10.74
C ARG A 177 -16.37 4.51 10.26
N ALA A 178 -15.76 3.46 9.74
CA ALA A 178 -16.49 2.24 9.32
C ALA A 178 -17.19 1.54 10.49
N ALA A 179 -16.59 1.52 11.69
CA ALA A 179 -17.21 0.97 12.89
C ALA A 179 -18.42 1.80 13.36
N ILE A 180 -18.39 3.14 13.22
CA ILE A 180 -19.53 4.01 13.50
C ILE A 180 -20.67 3.71 12.54
N HIS A 181 -20.39 3.53 11.24
CA HIS A 181 -21.40 3.11 10.28
C HIS A 181 -21.97 1.72 10.59
N LEU A 182 -21.14 0.78 11.02
CA LEU A 182 -21.64 -0.53 11.45
C LEU A 182 -22.61 -0.39 12.65
N GLU A 183 -22.34 0.51 13.60
CA GLU A 183 -23.25 0.79 14.73
C GLU A 183 -24.63 1.27 14.25
N GLU A 184 -24.64 2.21 13.30
CA GLU A 184 -25.89 2.73 12.70
C GLU A 184 -26.66 1.62 11.99
N LEU A 185 -25.97 0.79 11.18
CA LEU A 185 -26.56 -0.34 10.45
C LEU A 185 -27.14 -1.40 11.39
N MET A 186 -26.39 -1.76 12.46
CA MET A 186 -26.90 -2.67 13.51
C MET A 186 -28.07 -2.09 14.30
N SER A 187 -28.30 -0.79 14.23
CA SER A 187 -29.43 -0.10 14.87
C SER A 187 -30.64 0.07 13.94
N GLY A 188 -30.55 -0.46 12.72
CA GLY A 188 -31.66 -0.49 11.75
C GLY A 188 -31.63 0.65 10.72
N THR A 189 -30.52 1.36 10.59
CA THR A 189 -30.32 2.29 9.46
C THR A 189 -30.06 1.49 8.20
N ASP A 190 -30.74 1.84 7.11
CA ASP A 190 -30.50 1.26 5.79
C ASP A 190 -29.66 2.21 4.92
N VAL A 191 -28.75 1.64 4.15
CA VAL A 191 -27.98 2.36 3.13
C VAL A 191 -27.96 1.59 1.83
N VAL A 192 -27.85 2.31 0.73
CA VAL A 192 -27.62 1.74 -0.61
C VAL A 192 -26.30 2.25 -1.11
N GLN A 193 -25.50 1.36 -1.68
CA GLN A 193 -24.24 1.72 -2.32
C GLN A 193 -24.44 1.95 -3.82
N VAL A 194 -23.87 3.03 -4.34
CA VAL A 194 -23.82 3.35 -5.78
C VAL A 194 -22.35 3.32 -6.19
N HIS A 195 -22.02 2.53 -7.20
CA HIS A 195 -20.66 2.40 -7.72
C HIS A 195 -20.51 3.05 -9.09
N ARG A 196 -19.40 3.75 -9.30
CA ARG A 196 -19.05 4.39 -10.56
C ARG A 196 -17.61 4.04 -10.95
N PRO A 197 -17.38 2.92 -11.67
CA PRO A 197 -16.09 2.64 -12.27
C PRO A 197 -15.80 3.67 -13.38
N THR A 198 -14.52 4.04 -13.53
CA THR A 198 -14.08 4.91 -14.62
C THR A 198 -13.23 4.15 -15.61
N ARG A 199 -12.89 4.81 -16.71
CA ARG A 199 -11.93 4.27 -17.69
C ARG A 199 -10.47 4.60 -17.37
N TYR A 200 -10.19 5.35 -16.31
CA TYR A 200 -8.86 5.88 -16.02
C TYR A 200 -8.08 4.94 -15.11
N VAL A 201 -6.84 4.63 -15.51
CA VAL A 201 -5.86 3.93 -14.67
C VAL A 201 -4.70 4.89 -14.46
N LEU A 202 -4.50 5.31 -13.22
CA LEU A 202 -3.49 6.29 -12.85
C LEU A 202 -2.30 5.60 -12.16
N PRO A 203 -1.06 6.00 -12.47
CA PRO A 203 0.11 5.47 -11.75
C PRO A 203 0.13 5.99 -10.30
N PRO A 204 0.71 5.26 -9.35
CA PRO A 204 0.81 5.68 -7.95
C PRO A 204 1.43 7.06 -7.74
N THR A 205 2.35 7.49 -8.61
CA THR A 205 2.95 8.83 -8.58
C THR A 205 1.95 9.95 -8.87
N GLY A 206 0.83 9.64 -9.54
CA GLY A 206 -0.24 10.57 -9.89
C GLY A 206 -1.43 10.59 -8.92
N VAL A 207 -1.40 9.81 -7.82
CA VAL A 207 -2.56 9.66 -6.92
C VAL A 207 -2.28 10.06 -5.46
N GLY A 208 -1.29 10.92 -5.23
CA GLY A 208 -1.07 11.53 -3.90
C GLY A 208 -2.22 12.46 -3.51
N SER A 209 -2.79 12.32 -2.29
CA SER A 209 -3.99 13.05 -1.86
C SER A 209 -3.83 14.57 -1.81
N MET A 210 -2.58 15.05 -1.63
CA MET A 210 -2.28 16.49 -1.58
C MET A 210 -2.04 17.13 -2.96
N LYS A 211 -2.13 16.35 -4.05
CA LYS A 211 -1.90 16.80 -5.44
C LYS A 211 -3.11 16.51 -6.32
N GLU A 212 -3.17 17.21 -7.45
CA GLU A 212 -4.18 16.89 -8.48
C GLU A 212 -3.88 15.56 -9.16
N PRO A 213 -4.92 14.81 -9.57
CA PRO A 213 -6.36 15.12 -9.48
C PRO A 213 -6.99 14.81 -8.11
N MET A 214 -6.32 14.04 -7.25
CA MET A 214 -6.89 13.53 -5.99
C MET A 214 -7.35 14.64 -5.06
N ARG A 215 -6.56 15.70 -4.91
CA ARG A 215 -6.88 16.83 -4.03
C ARG A 215 -8.27 17.42 -4.32
N SER A 216 -8.54 17.73 -5.58
CA SER A 216 -9.82 18.33 -5.99
C SER A 216 -10.99 17.35 -5.86
N VAL A 217 -10.81 16.09 -6.24
CA VAL A 217 -11.85 15.06 -6.14
C VAL A 217 -12.20 14.79 -4.67
N LEU A 218 -11.20 14.61 -3.80
CA LEU A 218 -11.41 14.41 -2.37
C LEU A 218 -12.06 15.63 -1.70
N ALA A 219 -11.66 16.86 -2.08
CA ALA A 219 -12.29 18.08 -1.56
C ALA A 219 -13.75 18.18 -1.98
N ALA A 220 -14.07 17.85 -3.23
CA ALA A 220 -15.45 17.83 -3.73
C ALA A 220 -16.30 16.76 -3.01
N ALA A 221 -15.75 15.54 -2.81
CA ALA A 221 -16.43 14.49 -2.05
C ALA A 221 -16.75 14.92 -0.62
N ARG A 222 -15.78 15.50 0.10
CA ARG A 222 -15.99 16.03 1.47
C ARG A 222 -17.03 17.17 1.51
N ARG A 223 -17.08 18.03 0.48
CA ARG A 223 -18.07 19.10 0.36
C ARG A 223 -19.49 18.52 0.19
N ILE A 224 -19.67 17.50 -0.64
CA ILE A 224 -20.94 16.81 -0.84
C ILE A 224 -21.40 16.16 0.47
N GLU A 225 -20.52 15.40 1.13
CA GLU A 225 -20.84 14.76 2.42
C GLU A 225 -21.26 15.77 3.50
N ALA A 226 -20.63 16.94 3.53
CA ALA A 226 -20.96 17.99 4.50
C ALA A 226 -22.28 18.72 4.17
N ALA A 227 -22.69 18.76 2.90
CA ALA A 227 -23.88 19.46 2.44
C ALA A 227 -25.14 18.59 2.44
N ASP A 228 -25.02 17.29 2.30
CA ASP A 228 -26.14 16.37 2.18
C ASP A 228 -26.09 15.29 3.28
N PRO A 229 -26.95 15.37 4.31
CA PRO A 229 -26.97 14.43 5.42
C PRO A 229 -27.43 13.02 5.03
N ASP A 230 -28.04 12.84 3.86
CA ASP A 230 -28.41 11.51 3.36
C ASP A 230 -27.21 10.74 2.83
N ILE A 231 -26.10 11.41 2.55
CA ILE A 231 -24.86 10.76 2.13
C ILE A 231 -24.10 10.24 3.35
N ALA A 232 -24.08 8.93 3.52
CA ALA A 232 -23.35 8.26 4.59
C ALA A 232 -21.83 8.33 4.39
N GLY A 233 -21.36 8.29 3.13
CA GLY A 233 -19.96 8.44 2.78
C GLY A 233 -19.69 8.30 1.29
N ILE A 234 -18.64 8.94 0.83
CA ILE A 234 -18.12 8.83 -0.53
C ILE A 234 -16.71 8.31 -0.47
N ASN A 235 -16.43 7.22 -1.18
CA ASN A 235 -15.11 6.66 -1.36
C ASN A 235 -14.57 7.08 -2.73
N VAL A 236 -13.32 7.56 -2.73
CA VAL A 236 -12.56 7.90 -3.93
C VAL A 236 -11.40 6.91 -4.01
N MET A 237 -11.56 5.84 -4.79
CA MET A 237 -10.55 4.81 -4.94
C MET A 237 -9.70 5.13 -6.17
N ALA A 238 -8.41 5.35 -5.94
CA ALA A 238 -7.46 5.62 -7.01
C ALA A 238 -7.19 4.38 -7.90
N GLY A 239 -7.43 3.20 -7.34
CA GLY A 239 -7.10 1.92 -7.95
C GLY A 239 -5.61 1.58 -7.85
N TYR A 240 -5.30 0.31 -8.02
CA TYR A 240 -3.93 -0.18 -8.09
C TYR A 240 -3.58 -0.54 -9.53
N ALA A 241 -2.78 0.33 -10.16
CA ALA A 241 -2.50 0.25 -11.59
C ALA A 241 -1.79 -1.03 -12.03
N TYR A 242 -1.04 -1.69 -11.14
CA TYR A 242 -0.22 -2.85 -11.50
C TYR A 242 -0.97 -4.19 -11.42
N SER A 243 -2.29 -4.16 -11.42
CA SER A 243 -3.14 -5.34 -11.56
C SER A 243 -3.76 -5.42 -12.95
N ASP A 244 -3.43 -6.46 -13.72
CA ASP A 244 -4.05 -6.74 -15.02
C ASP A 244 -5.38 -7.48 -14.81
N ILE A 245 -6.39 -6.75 -14.37
CA ILE A 245 -7.77 -7.23 -14.13
C ILE A 245 -8.78 -6.26 -14.72
N ALA A 246 -9.98 -6.71 -15.04
CA ALA A 246 -11.00 -5.88 -15.70
C ALA A 246 -11.42 -4.65 -14.88
N ASP A 247 -11.48 -4.78 -13.55
CA ASP A 247 -11.90 -3.71 -12.63
C ASP A 247 -10.76 -2.76 -12.22
N CYS A 248 -9.54 -2.95 -12.76
CA CYS A 248 -8.41 -2.09 -12.47
C CYS A 248 -8.70 -0.62 -12.78
N GLY A 249 -8.33 0.25 -11.86
CA GLY A 249 -8.29 1.70 -12.05
C GLY A 249 -9.21 2.49 -11.15
N PHE A 250 -9.29 3.78 -11.45
CA PHE A 250 -9.99 4.76 -10.63
C PHE A 250 -11.50 4.50 -10.61
N SER A 251 -12.08 4.48 -9.42
CA SER A 251 -13.50 4.31 -9.22
C SER A 251 -14.02 5.14 -8.04
N LEU A 252 -15.32 5.34 -7.99
CA LEU A 252 -16.03 6.08 -6.96
C LEU A 252 -17.17 5.20 -6.41
N ASN A 253 -17.40 5.32 -5.10
CA ASN A 253 -18.53 4.64 -4.46
C ASN A 253 -19.19 5.62 -3.49
N CYS A 254 -20.51 5.67 -3.50
CA CYS A 254 -21.31 6.48 -2.59
C CYS A 254 -22.29 5.59 -1.83
N SER A 255 -22.26 5.66 -0.51
CA SER A 255 -23.25 5.06 0.38
C SER A 255 -24.29 6.12 0.76
N THR A 256 -25.56 5.89 0.46
CA THR A 256 -26.65 6.85 0.68
C THR A 256 -27.82 6.24 1.45
N ARG A 257 -28.47 7.07 2.31
CA ARG A 257 -29.76 6.82 2.94
C ARG A 257 -30.91 7.40 2.12
N GLY A 258 -30.57 8.27 1.16
CA GLY A 258 -31.49 8.99 0.29
C GLY A 258 -31.67 8.35 -1.09
N PRO A 259 -32.23 9.10 -2.06
CA PRO A 259 -32.45 8.59 -3.41
C PRO A 259 -31.18 8.25 -4.16
N VAL A 260 -31.09 7.05 -4.73
CA VAL A 260 -29.95 6.56 -5.54
C VAL A 260 -29.63 7.51 -6.70
N ALA A 261 -30.65 8.16 -7.30
CA ALA A 261 -30.42 9.10 -8.41
C ALA A 261 -29.59 10.33 -8.00
N ILE A 262 -29.74 10.82 -6.75
CA ILE A 262 -28.96 11.94 -6.21
C ILE A 262 -27.51 11.48 -5.97
N ALA A 263 -27.31 10.34 -5.34
CA ALA A 263 -25.99 9.76 -5.14
C ALA A 263 -25.27 9.53 -6.48
N SER A 264 -25.98 9.03 -7.50
CA SER A 264 -25.46 8.84 -8.85
C SER A 264 -25.02 10.17 -9.50
N ALA A 265 -25.81 11.23 -9.34
CA ALA A 265 -25.45 12.55 -9.87
C ALA A 265 -24.22 13.15 -9.17
N TYR A 266 -24.05 12.93 -7.87
CA TYR A 266 -22.83 13.33 -7.16
C TYR A 266 -21.60 12.58 -7.67
N LEU A 267 -21.73 11.28 -7.96
CA LEU A 267 -20.62 10.53 -8.55
C LEU A 267 -20.27 11.03 -9.95
N ASP A 268 -21.27 11.41 -10.77
CA ASP A 268 -21.03 12.02 -12.09
C ASP A 268 -20.31 13.37 -11.96
N GLU A 269 -20.69 14.24 -11.00
CA GLU A 269 -19.97 15.47 -10.68
C GLU A 269 -18.49 15.20 -10.31
N LEU A 270 -18.22 14.18 -9.50
CA LEU A 270 -16.87 13.82 -9.11
C LEU A 270 -16.03 13.31 -10.29
N VAL A 271 -16.65 12.60 -11.25
CA VAL A 271 -15.98 12.21 -12.50
C VAL A 271 -15.59 13.44 -13.33
N GLU A 272 -16.48 14.45 -13.42
CA GLU A 272 -16.16 15.71 -14.10
C GLU A 272 -14.98 16.43 -13.43
N VAL A 273 -14.94 16.47 -12.10
CA VAL A 273 -13.80 17.05 -11.34
C VAL A 273 -12.50 16.27 -11.61
N LEU A 274 -12.55 14.92 -11.66
CA LEU A 274 -11.41 14.11 -12.04
C LEU A 274 -10.92 14.45 -13.45
N GLU A 275 -11.82 14.49 -14.43
CA GLU A 275 -11.49 14.75 -15.84
C GLU A 275 -10.90 16.14 -16.06
N ALA A 276 -11.40 17.14 -15.33
CA ALA A 276 -10.86 18.51 -15.39
C ALA A 276 -9.40 18.60 -14.88
N ASN A 277 -8.95 17.68 -14.03
CA ASN A 277 -7.61 17.67 -13.43
C ASN A 277 -6.77 16.45 -13.86
N LEU A 278 -7.26 15.66 -14.82
CA LEU A 278 -6.72 14.35 -15.18
C LEU A 278 -5.26 14.38 -15.61
N ALA A 279 -4.84 15.45 -16.27
CA ALA A 279 -3.46 15.60 -16.79
C ALA A 279 -2.40 15.47 -15.67
N ALA A 280 -2.70 15.97 -14.49
CA ALA A 280 -1.80 15.87 -13.33
C ALA A 280 -1.68 14.45 -12.77
N GLY A 281 -2.62 13.57 -13.07
CA GLY A 281 -2.59 12.15 -12.70
C GLY A 281 -1.60 11.31 -13.53
N TYR A 282 -1.04 11.87 -14.59
CA TYR A 282 0.00 11.23 -15.42
C TYR A 282 1.29 12.06 -15.39
N PRO A 283 2.01 12.10 -14.27
CA PRO A 283 3.20 12.91 -14.12
C PRO A 283 4.29 12.48 -15.09
N GLN A 284 5.03 13.46 -15.61
CA GLN A 284 6.24 13.21 -16.40
C GLN A 284 7.42 13.13 -15.43
N GLU A 285 8.23 12.10 -15.57
CA GLU A 285 9.46 11.89 -14.81
C GLU A 285 10.67 12.39 -15.62
N ASN A 286 11.74 12.72 -14.90
CA ASN A 286 12.96 13.21 -15.54
C ASN A 286 13.84 12.03 -15.96
N THR A 287 14.66 12.23 -16.97
CA THR A 287 15.88 11.42 -17.11
C THR A 287 16.84 11.75 -15.95
N LEU A 288 17.78 10.84 -15.62
CA LEU A 288 18.79 11.13 -14.60
C LEU A 288 19.57 12.41 -14.91
N ASP A 289 19.98 12.62 -16.17
CA ASP A 289 20.72 13.82 -16.59
C ASP A 289 19.91 15.11 -16.39
N GLU A 290 18.61 15.08 -16.64
CA GLU A 290 17.73 16.22 -16.40
C GLU A 290 17.59 16.50 -14.90
N ALA A 291 17.37 15.47 -14.09
CA ALA A 291 17.29 15.59 -12.64
C ALA A 291 18.59 16.18 -12.04
N LEU A 292 19.74 15.68 -12.50
CA LEU A 292 21.05 16.18 -12.04
C LEU A 292 21.32 17.63 -12.49
N ARG A 293 20.97 18.00 -13.73
CA ARG A 293 21.09 19.39 -14.20
C ARG A 293 20.21 20.34 -13.40
N GLN A 294 18.97 19.94 -13.09
CA GLN A 294 18.07 20.73 -12.26
C GLN A 294 18.60 20.84 -10.83
N ALA A 295 19.14 19.75 -10.27
CA ALA A 295 19.74 19.74 -8.94
C ALA A 295 20.97 20.69 -8.86
N ASP A 296 21.82 20.67 -9.88
CA ASP A 296 23.03 21.52 -9.96
C ASP A 296 22.69 23.01 -10.12
N ALA A 297 21.50 23.33 -10.67
CA ALA A 297 21.00 24.70 -10.83
C ALA A 297 20.34 25.27 -9.55
N LEU A 298 20.12 24.44 -8.52
CA LEU A 298 19.54 24.93 -7.27
C LEU A 298 20.54 25.80 -6.50
N PRO A 299 20.06 26.86 -5.81
CA PRO A 299 20.93 27.63 -4.91
C PRO A 299 21.46 26.73 -3.81
N ASP A 300 22.59 27.08 -3.20
CA ASP A 300 23.15 26.36 -2.06
C ASP A 300 22.14 26.26 -0.93
N GLY A 301 22.07 25.09 -0.28
CA GLY A 301 21.11 24.82 0.78
C GLY A 301 21.42 23.52 1.51
N ALA A 302 20.82 23.36 2.68
CA ALA A 302 20.98 22.17 3.51
C ALA A 302 20.08 21.02 2.99
N GLY A 303 20.47 19.79 3.34
CA GLY A 303 19.74 18.55 3.04
C GLY A 303 20.06 17.96 1.66
N PRO A 304 19.72 16.69 1.48
CA PRO A 304 19.98 15.94 0.26
C PRO A 304 19.07 16.33 -0.90
N ILE A 305 19.51 16.00 -2.10
CA ILE A 305 18.66 15.83 -3.28
C ILE A 305 18.11 14.41 -3.26
N LEU A 306 16.81 14.26 -3.19
CA LEU A 306 16.16 12.96 -3.34
C LEU A 306 16.02 12.64 -4.83
N LEU A 307 16.56 11.50 -5.24
CA LEU A 307 16.34 10.90 -6.55
C LEU A 307 15.36 9.75 -6.35
N ILE A 308 14.11 9.99 -6.73
CA ILE A 308 13.02 9.05 -6.51
C ILE A 308 12.92 8.12 -7.71
N GLU A 309 12.94 6.81 -7.46
CA GLU A 309 12.86 5.74 -8.44
C GLU A 309 11.52 4.99 -8.30
N PRO A 310 10.43 5.47 -8.95
CA PRO A 310 9.11 4.83 -8.82
C PRO A 310 9.06 3.44 -9.42
N ALA A 311 9.84 3.19 -10.46
CA ALA A 311 9.82 1.91 -11.18
C ALA A 311 10.20 0.70 -10.31
N ASP A 312 10.94 0.94 -9.21
CA ASP A 312 11.23 -0.06 -8.17
C ASP A 312 10.61 0.31 -6.82
N ASN A 313 9.36 0.77 -6.82
CA ASN A 313 8.62 1.08 -5.61
C ASN A 313 8.35 -0.19 -4.80
N ILE A 314 9.09 -0.38 -3.70
CA ILE A 314 8.94 -1.54 -2.81
C ILE A 314 7.53 -1.60 -2.22
N GLY A 315 6.93 -0.44 -1.89
CA GLY A 315 5.56 -0.35 -1.43
C GLY A 315 4.52 -0.79 -2.47
N GLY A 316 4.88 -0.80 -3.75
CA GLY A 316 4.07 -1.35 -4.85
C GLY A 316 4.42 -2.81 -5.20
N GLY A 317 5.22 -3.49 -4.39
CA GLY A 317 5.48 -4.92 -4.53
C GLY A 317 6.80 -5.31 -5.21
N THR A 318 7.51 -4.39 -5.85
CA THR A 318 8.77 -4.68 -6.52
C THR A 318 9.88 -5.12 -5.54
N PRO A 319 10.94 -5.75 -6.04
CA PRO A 319 12.00 -6.31 -5.20
C PRO A 319 12.76 -5.31 -4.34
N GLY A 320 12.94 -4.07 -4.81
CA GLY A 320 13.79 -3.08 -4.14
C GLY A 320 15.28 -3.29 -4.41
N ASP A 321 15.62 -3.96 -5.49
CA ASP A 321 17.00 -4.29 -5.87
C ASP A 321 17.46 -3.60 -7.17
N ALA A 322 16.66 -2.71 -7.77
CA ALA A 322 16.99 -2.04 -9.03
C ALA A 322 18.29 -1.25 -8.95
N THR A 323 19.01 -1.29 -10.05
CA THR A 323 20.29 -0.60 -10.24
C THR A 323 20.27 0.43 -11.37
N ASP A 324 19.13 0.56 -12.08
CA ASP A 324 18.98 1.44 -13.24
C ASP A 324 19.17 2.93 -12.92
N LEU A 325 18.91 3.33 -11.68
CA LEU A 325 19.24 4.68 -11.20
C LEU A 325 20.63 4.72 -10.55
N LEU A 326 20.92 3.78 -9.65
CA LEU A 326 22.15 3.81 -8.84
C LEU A 326 23.41 3.62 -9.70
N GLY A 327 23.41 2.68 -10.66
CA GLY A 327 24.56 2.40 -11.51
C GLY A 327 25.00 3.62 -12.33
N PRO A 328 24.11 4.23 -13.14
CA PRO A 328 24.41 5.47 -13.88
C PRO A 328 24.81 6.63 -12.97
N LEU A 329 24.17 6.78 -11.78
CA LEU A 329 24.53 7.84 -10.82
C LEU A 329 25.99 7.69 -10.32
N LEU A 330 26.41 6.47 -9.95
CA LEU A 330 27.79 6.18 -9.59
C LEU A 330 28.75 6.45 -10.75
N ALA A 331 28.38 6.10 -11.97
CA ALA A 331 29.19 6.32 -13.18
C ALA A 331 29.44 7.82 -13.48
N THR A 332 28.62 8.73 -12.94
CA THR A 332 28.87 10.19 -13.06
C THR A 332 30.12 10.66 -12.27
N GLY A 333 30.68 9.83 -11.38
CA GLY A 333 31.77 10.22 -10.49
C GLY A 333 31.35 11.13 -9.31
N ARG A 334 30.06 11.37 -9.13
CA ARG A 334 29.52 12.15 -7.99
C ARG A 334 29.68 11.39 -6.69
N SER A 335 29.79 12.10 -5.59
CA SER A 335 29.96 11.53 -4.23
C SER A 335 28.86 12.00 -3.28
N GLY A 336 28.85 11.42 -2.07
CA GLY A 336 27.82 11.70 -1.06
C GLY A 336 26.49 11.05 -1.38
N ILE A 337 26.52 9.86 -1.98
CA ILE A 337 25.33 9.08 -2.36
C ILE A 337 24.97 8.13 -1.22
N VAL A 338 23.66 8.09 -0.88
CA VAL A 338 23.08 7.08 0.01
C VAL A 338 22.01 6.31 -0.77
N ALA A 339 22.04 4.99 -0.69
CA ALA A 339 21.02 4.11 -1.26
C ALA A 339 20.77 2.90 -0.37
N ALA A 340 19.55 2.35 -0.45
CA ALA A 340 19.21 1.06 0.14
C ALA A 340 18.79 0.07 -0.95
N LEU A 341 19.27 -1.16 -0.87
CA LEU A 341 18.96 -2.26 -1.79
C LEU A 341 18.57 -3.52 -1.01
N ASN A 342 17.55 -4.20 -1.45
CA ASN A 342 17.25 -5.55 -0.97
C ASN A 342 18.13 -6.56 -1.71
N ASP A 343 19.15 -7.08 -1.06
CA ASP A 343 20.12 -8.03 -1.65
C ASP A 343 20.61 -9.01 -0.58
N PRO A 344 19.87 -10.09 -0.31
CA PRO A 344 20.23 -11.08 0.70
C PRO A 344 21.60 -11.74 0.47
N GLU A 345 21.95 -11.99 -0.79
CA GLU A 345 23.25 -12.60 -1.16
C GLU A 345 24.42 -11.69 -0.78
N ALA A 346 24.35 -10.41 -1.14
CA ALA A 346 25.38 -9.45 -0.79
C ALA A 346 25.50 -9.23 0.73
N VAL A 347 24.38 -9.32 1.47
CA VAL A 347 24.39 -9.30 2.93
C VAL A 347 25.20 -10.48 3.49
N GLU A 348 24.99 -11.70 2.97
CA GLU A 348 25.74 -12.88 3.44
C GLU A 348 27.24 -12.78 3.09
N GLU A 349 27.60 -12.25 1.91
CA GLU A 349 28.99 -11.97 1.57
C GLU A 349 29.63 -10.98 2.55
N CYS A 350 28.92 -9.89 2.92
CA CYS A 350 29.40 -8.95 3.94
C CYS A 350 29.57 -9.60 5.30
N ARG A 351 28.62 -10.47 5.70
CA ARG A 351 28.69 -11.20 6.98
C ARG A 351 29.89 -12.14 7.03
N ALA A 352 30.15 -12.84 5.93
CA ALA A 352 31.30 -13.73 5.82
C ALA A 352 32.64 -12.97 5.86
N ALA A 353 32.71 -11.79 5.26
CA ALA A 353 33.89 -10.94 5.26
C ALA A 353 34.16 -10.27 6.62
N GLY A 354 33.10 -9.88 7.34
CA GLY A 354 33.18 -9.19 8.62
C GLY A 354 33.39 -7.68 8.54
N ILE A 355 33.03 -6.99 9.62
CA ILE A 355 33.17 -5.52 9.74
C ILE A 355 34.60 -5.10 9.59
N GLY A 356 34.83 -4.02 8.83
CA GLY A 356 36.15 -3.44 8.54
C GLY A 356 36.88 -4.03 7.32
N SER A 357 36.35 -5.10 6.75
CA SER A 357 36.95 -5.75 5.56
C SER A 357 36.66 -4.94 4.29
N GLU A 358 37.67 -4.85 3.42
CA GLU A 358 37.50 -4.41 2.04
C GLU A 358 36.88 -5.56 1.23
N ILE A 359 35.84 -5.23 0.47
CA ILE A 359 35.09 -6.22 -0.29
C ILE A 359 34.69 -5.66 -1.67
N THR A 360 34.58 -6.54 -2.65
CA THR A 360 33.99 -6.23 -3.95
C THR A 360 32.80 -7.12 -4.16
N LEU A 361 31.64 -6.51 -4.27
CA LEU A 361 30.34 -7.16 -4.38
C LEU A 361 29.73 -6.95 -5.77
N ARG A 362 28.90 -7.88 -6.16
CA ARG A 362 27.90 -7.64 -7.21
C ARG A 362 26.55 -7.40 -6.53
N ILE A 363 26.06 -6.17 -6.58
CA ILE A 363 24.85 -5.76 -5.86
C ILE A 363 23.69 -5.46 -6.79
N GLY A 364 22.47 -5.77 -6.32
CA GLY A 364 21.20 -5.46 -6.93
C GLY A 364 20.88 -6.22 -8.21
N ALA A 365 19.68 -5.99 -8.74
CA ALA A 365 19.13 -6.53 -10.00
C ALA A 365 19.33 -8.06 -10.15
N LYS A 366 19.06 -8.81 -9.08
CA LYS A 366 19.21 -10.27 -9.04
C LYS A 366 17.89 -11.01 -9.10
N VAL A 367 16.80 -10.35 -8.69
CA VAL A 367 15.47 -10.97 -8.58
C VAL A 367 14.82 -11.13 -9.96
N ASP A 368 14.88 -10.09 -10.80
CA ASP A 368 14.36 -10.15 -12.15
C ASP A 368 15.24 -9.37 -13.15
N ARG A 369 14.80 -9.33 -14.42
CA ARG A 369 15.53 -8.66 -15.50
C ARG A 369 14.97 -7.27 -15.86
N HIS A 370 13.97 -6.80 -15.15
CA HIS A 370 13.26 -5.56 -15.46
C HIS A 370 13.88 -4.33 -14.81
N HIS A 371 14.76 -4.54 -13.80
CA HIS A 371 15.30 -3.48 -12.92
C HIS A 371 16.79 -3.20 -13.13
N GLY A 372 17.33 -3.44 -14.33
CA GLY A 372 18.73 -3.24 -14.66
C GLY A 372 19.57 -4.52 -14.59
N ALA A 373 20.83 -4.39 -14.27
CA ALA A 373 21.80 -5.49 -14.13
C ALA A 373 22.63 -5.32 -12.86
N PRO A 374 23.11 -6.40 -12.22
CA PRO A 374 23.97 -6.29 -11.05
C PRO A 374 25.18 -5.40 -11.31
N ILE A 375 25.43 -4.44 -10.43
CA ILE A 375 26.59 -3.53 -10.51
C ILE A 375 27.72 -4.01 -9.59
N THR A 376 28.95 -3.78 -10.00
CA THR A 376 30.13 -4.04 -9.16
C THR A 376 30.34 -2.85 -8.23
N PHE A 377 30.34 -3.09 -6.92
CA PHE A 377 30.60 -2.11 -5.89
C PHE A 377 31.74 -2.57 -4.99
N SER A 378 32.83 -1.80 -4.94
CA SER A 378 33.97 -2.05 -4.06
C SER A 378 33.97 -1.04 -2.92
N GLY A 379 34.13 -1.51 -1.70
CA GLY A 379 34.12 -0.67 -0.51
C GLY A 379 34.42 -1.46 0.74
N ARG A 380 34.33 -0.79 1.89
CA ARG A 380 34.54 -1.36 3.21
C ARG A 380 33.21 -1.73 3.86
N VAL A 381 33.11 -2.89 4.47
CA VAL A 381 32.01 -3.27 5.33
C VAL A 381 32.04 -2.42 6.60
N ARG A 382 31.11 -1.48 6.72
CA ARG A 382 31.05 -0.51 7.82
C ARG A 382 30.27 -1.05 9.02
N ASN A 383 29.15 -1.75 8.76
CA ASN A 383 28.26 -2.24 9.79
C ASN A 383 27.57 -3.53 9.35
N ILE A 384 27.20 -4.39 10.32
CA ILE A 384 26.38 -5.59 10.14
C ILE A 384 25.43 -5.67 11.33
N THR A 385 24.12 -5.82 11.07
CA THR A 385 23.08 -5.85 12.11
C THR A 385 22.04 -6.94 11.83
N ASP A 386 21.10 -7.12 12.76
CA ASP A 386 19.90 -7.95 12.55
C ASP A 386 18.77 -7.22 11.77
N GLY A 387 18.95 -5.93 11.49
CA GLY A 387 18.04 -5.10 10.71
C GLY A 387 16.74 -4.74 11.42
N ARG A 388 16.63 -4.91 12.73
CA ARG A 388 15.46 -4.50 13.50
C ARG A 388 15.56 -3.06 13.95
N PHE A 389 14.44 -2.33 13.87
CA PHE A 389 14.37 -0.95 14.35
C PHE A 389 12.96 -0.55 14.76
N GLU A 390 12.87 0.44 15.66
CA GLU A 390 11.62 1.12 15.98
C GLU A 390 11.37 2.23 14.96
N LEU A 391 10.11 2.38 14.52
CA LEU A 391 9.73 3.46 13.64
C LEU A 391 9.85 4.82 14.36
N GLU A 392 10.40 5.81 13.69
CA GLU A 392 10.43 7.20 14.15
C GLU A 392 9.06 7.87 13.97
N LEU A 393 8.35 7.54 12.89
CA LEU A 393 7.00 8.01 12.58
C LEU A 393 5.96 6.95 12.94
N LYS A 394 5.52 6.94 14.19
CA LYS A 394 4.59 5.91 14.71
C LYS A 394 3.16 6.01 14.19
N ASN A 395 2.79 7.11 13.52
CA ASN A 395 1.49 7.32 12.86
C ASN A 395 1.67 7.43 11.33
N SER A 396 2.58 6.65 10.75
CA SER A 396 2.89 6.68 9.32
C SER A 396 2.14 5.60 8.55
N HIS A 397 2.23 5.68 7.22
CA HIS A 397 1.79 4.60 6.32
C HIS A 397 2.45 3.27 6.70
N LEU A 398 3.76 3.24 6.97
CA LEU A 398 4.44 2.02 7.38
C LEU A 398 3.88 1.47 8.71
N ALA A 399 3.65 2.36 9.69
CA ALA A 399 3.07 1.96 10.97
C ALA A 399 1.68 1.33 10.81
N SER A 400 0.86 1.80 9.85
CA SER A 400 -0.45 1.22 9.57
C SER A 400 -0.38 -0.21 9.00
N MET A 401 0.75 -0.56 8.37
CA MET A 401 0.96 -1.88 7.76
C MET A 401 1.59 -2.90 8.72
N ILE A 402 2.61 -2.50 9.48
CA ILE A 402 3.47 -3.42 10.25
C ILE A 402 3.56 -3.10 11.75
N GLY A 403 2.83 -2.10 12.25
CA GLY A 403 2.96 -1.61 13.62
C GLY A 403 4.17 -0.68 13.80
N THR A 404 4.64 -0.53 15.04
CA THR A 404 5.65 0.48 15.40
C THR A 404 7.10 -0.01 15.33
N SER A 405 7.33 -1.28 14.99
CA SER A 405 8.66 -1.87 14.82
C SER A 405 8.80 -2.58 13.49
N ALA A 406 9.97 -2.57 12.91
CA ALA A 406 10.26 -3.11 11.59
C ALA A 406 11.44 -4.09 11.63
N ASP A 407 11.46 -5.04 10.69
CA ASP A 407 12.50 -6.07 10.54
C ASP A 407 12.92 -6.17 9.07
N MET A 408 14.08 -5.61 8.74
CA MET A 408 14.71 -5.69 7.42
C MET A 408 15.50 -6.99 7.20
N GLY A 409 15.48 -7.90 8.19
CA GLY A 409 16.37 -9.06 8.23
C GLY A 409 17.83 -8.67 8.43
N ALA A 410 18.73 -9.65 8.37
CA ALA A 410 20.15 -9.36 8.42
C ALA A 410 20.49 -8.25 7.41
N SER A 411 21.26 -7.27 7.86
CA SER A 411 21.57 -6.06 7.08
C SER A 411 23.05 -5.71 7.19
N ALA A 412 23.59 -5.12 6.14
CA ALA A 412 24.96 -4.67 6.09
C ALA A 412 25.08 -3.27 5.46
N VAL A 413 26.02 -2.48 5.92
CA VAL A 413 26.36 -1.20 5.29
C VAL A 413 27.75 -1.31 4.69
N VAL A 414 27.85 -1.01 3.40
CA VAL A 414 29.14 -0.95 2.67
C VAL A 414 29.36 0.46 2.16
N GLU A 415 30.55 0.99 2.37
CA GLU A 415 30.88 2.37 2.01
C GLU A 415 32.18 2.48 1.22
N ASN A 416 32.24 3.49 0.36
CA ASN A 416 33.47 3.98 -0.27
C ASN A 416 33.43 5.51 -0.38
N GLU A 417 34.36 6.13 -1.10
CA GLU A 417 34.42 7.59 -1.26
C GLU A 417 33.21 8.20 -1.99
N GLN A 418 32.47 7.43 -2.76
CA GLN A 418 31.31 7.91 -3.52
C GLN A 418 29.99 7.70 -2.78
N ALA A 419 29.81 6.53 -2.15
CA ALA A 419 28.51 6.09 -1.67
C ALA A 419 28.55 5.29 -0.38
N VAL A 420 27.43 5.36 0.35
CA VAL A 420 27.07 4.49 1.46
C VAL A 420 25.83 3.68 1.03
N ILE A 421 25.98 2.37 0.95
CA ILE A 421 24.93 1.45 0.50
C ILE A 421 24.46 0.60 1.68
N LEU A 422 23.18 0.71 2.04
CA LEU A 422 22.51 -0.21 2.94
C LEU A 422 22.01 -1.42 2.13
N LEU A 423 22.44 -2.61 2.51
CA LEU A 423 21.97 -3.90 1.97
C LEU A 423 21.07 -4.55 3.00
N THR A 424 19.89 -5.05 2.58
CA THR A 424 18.93 -5.73 3.45
C THR A 424 18.61 -7.12 2.92
N SER A 425 18.26 -8.05 3.81
CA SER A 425 17.85 -9.40 3.40
C SER A 425 16.33 -9.58 3.30
N LYS A 426 15.55 -8.59 3.74
CA LYS A 426 14.10 -8.51 3.51
C LYS A 426 13.73 -7.17 2.91
N LYS A 427 12.72 -7.16 2.05
CA LYS A 427 12.16 -5.94 1.47
C LYS A 427 11.69 -4.99 2.57
N MET A 428 12.10 -3.72 2.50
CA MET A 428 11.64 -2.67 3.40
C MET A 428 11.42 -1.39 2.61
N PRO A 429 10.16 -0.92 2.47
CA PRO A 429 9.91 0.32 1.76
C PRO A 429 10.49 1.52 2.52
N PRO A 430 10.99 2.54 1.81
CA PRO A 430 11.63 3.71 2.42
C PRO A 430 10.58 4.71 2.92
N MET A 431 9.88 4.35 3.99
CA MET A 431 8.79 5.13 4.58
C MET A 431 9.12 5.68 5.97
N ASP A 432 10.32 5.39 6.50
CA ASP A 432 10.77 5.83 7.82
C ASP A 432 12.30 5.96 7.84
N LEU A 433 12.83 7.05 8.38
CA LEU A 433 14.28 7.28 8.45
C LEU A 433 14.99 6.35 9.43
N GLY A 434 14.27 5.76 10.38
CA GLY A 434 14.77 4.72 11.27
C GLY A 434 15.40 3.56 10.51
N GLN A 435 14.96 3.28 9.29
CA GLN A 435 15.58 2.32 8.38
C GLN A 435 17.09 2.59 8.18
N LEU A 436 17.49 3.83 7.96
CA LEU A 436 18.85 4.25 7.74
C LEU A 436 19.56 4.60 9.06
N HIS A 437 18.90 5.33 9.95
CA HIS A 437 19.47 5.78 11.22
C HIS A 437 19.87 4.62 12.12
N SER A 438 19.06 3.55 12.19
CA SER A 438 19.38 2.35 12.97
C SER A 438 20.65 1.64 12.49
N GLN A 439 21.03 1.86 11.24
CA GLN A 439 22.24 1.30 10.61
C GLN A 439 23.46 2.24 10.71
N GLY A 440 23.30 3.39 11.38
CA GLY A 440 24.33 4.41 11.49
C GLY A 440 24.52 5.23 10.21
N VAL A 441 23.53 5.25 9.32
CA VAL A 441 23.54 6.05 8.08
C VAL A 441 22.69 7.30 8.29
N ARG A 442 23.23 8.47 7.93
CA ARG A 442 22.61 9.78 8.06
C ARG A 442 22.22 10.31 6.67
N PRO A 443 21.00 10.08 6.19
CA PRO A 443 20.58 10.55 4.86
C PRO A 443 20.55 12.08 4.78
N GLU A 444 20.29 12.80 5.87
CA GLU A 444 20.27 14.26 5.94
C GLU A 444 21.64 14.90 5.67
N GLU A 445 22.74 14.16 5.84
CA GLU A 445 24.12 14.59 5.56
C GLU A 445 24.58 14.25 4.13
N ALA A 446 23.77 13.46 3.42
CA ALA A 446 24.07 13.05 2.06
C ALA A 446 23.90 14.20 1.06
N ARG A 447 24.56 14.11 -0.09
CA ARG A 447 24.30 14.99 -1.23
C ARG A 447 23.13 14.46 -2.08
N TYR A 448 23.05 13.14 -2.26
CA TYR A 448 22.01 12.46 -3.00
C TYR A 448 21.50 11.26 -2.19
N VAL A 449 20.17 11.08 -2.17
CA VAL A 449 19.55 9.88 -1.61
C VAL A 449 18.70 9.24 -2.69
N VAL A 450 18.97 7.98 -3.02
CA VAL A 450 18.13 7.18 -3.93
C VAL A 450 17.00 6.57 -3.13
N VAL A 451 15.75 6.85 -3.55
CA VAL A 451 14.55 6.46 -2.82
C VAL A 451 13.64 5.62 -3.72
N LYS A 452 13.44 4.34 -3.38
CA LYS A 452 12.65 3.37 -4.13
C LYS A 452 11.18 3.42 -3.72
N ALA A 453 10.48 4.48 -4.13
CA ALA A 453 9.09 4.73 -3.77
C ALA A 453 8.37 5.58 -4.81
N ALA A 454 7.02 5.59 -4.79
CA ALA A 454 6.21 6.51 -5.55
C ALA A 454 5.83 7.76 -4.73
N VAL A 455 5.08 7.59 -3.64
CA VAL A 455 4.55 8.69 -2.81
C VAL A 455 4.85 8.49 -1.32
N SER A 456 4.90 7.26 -0.86
CA SER A 456 4.89 6.88 0.56
C SER A 456 6.12 7.31 1.37
N HIS A 457 7.21 7.73 0.69
CA HIS A 457 8.42 8.25 1.33
C HIS A 457 8.27 9.68 1.87
N LYS A 458 7.26 10.43 1.41
CA LYS A 458 7.19 11.90 1.59
C LYS A 458 7.22 12.34 3.03
N ASP A 459 6.43 11.72 3.89
CA ASP A 459 6.34 12.12 5.31
C ASP A 459 7.69 12.01 6.04
N ALA A 460 8.50 11.00 5.68
CA ALA A 460 9.81 10.79 6.29
C ALA A 460 10.94 11.58 5.61
N TYR A 461 10.96 11.63 4.29
CA TYR A 461 12.11 12.14 3.53
C TYR A 461 11.96 13.60 3.08
N ASP A 462 10.75 14.09 2.74
CA ASP A 462 10.56 15.48 2.32
C ASP A 462 11.04 16.50 3.38
N PRO A 463 10.85 16.28 4.71
CA PRO A 463 11.33 17.21 5.74
C PRO A 463 12.84 17.42 5.79
N ILE A 464 13.64 16.45 5.35
CA ILE A 464 15.11 16.54 5.32
C ILE A 464 15.64 16.96 3.95
N ALA A 465 14.78 16.96 2.92
CA ALA A 465 15.19 17.13 1.53
C ALA A 465 15.34 18.60 1.15
N ARG A 466 16.41 18.92 0.43
CA ARG A 466 16.56 20.20 -0.28
C ARG A 466 15.65 20.27 -1.51
N ALA A 467 15.56 19.16 -2.26
CA ALA A 467 14.66 18.99 -3.41
C ALA A 467 14.47 17.51 -3.71
N SER A 468 13.40 17.21 -4.48
CA SER A 468 13.05 15.84 -4.90
C SER A 468 12.80 15.81 -6.39
N PHE A 469 13.43 14.86 -7.10
CA PHE A 469 13.25 14.62 -8.52
C PHE A 469 12.87 13.17 -8.76
N TYR A 470 11.76 12.97 -9.46
CA TYR A 470 11.33 11.66 -9.94
C TYR A 470 12.11 11.32 -11.20
N VAL A 471 12.70 10.13 -11.24
CA VAL A 471 13.56 9.67 -12.32
C VAL A 471 12.92 8.47 -13.01
N ASP A 472 12.71 8.59 -14.33
CA ASP A 472 12.20 7.49 -15.16
C ASP A 472 13.29 6.43 -15.34
N THR A 473 13.00 5.24 -14.85
CA THR A 473 13.86 4.06 -14.96
C THR A 473 13.05 2.87 -15.47
N ALA A 474 13.72 1.77 -15.80
CA ALA A 474 13.05 0.51 -16.10
C ALA A 474 12.54 -0.14 -14.81
N GLY A 475 11.40 -0.83 -14.89
CA GLY A 475 10.85 -1.59 -13.78
C GLY A 475 9.34 -1.76 -13.85
N LEU A 476 8.82 -2.69 -13.05
CA LEU A 476 7.41 -3.08 -13.12
C LEU A 476 6.47 -2.10 -12.39
N CYS A 477 6.99 -1.24 -11.50
CA CYS A 477 6.24 -0.13 -10.91
C CYS A 477 6.42 1.20 -11.68
N THR A 478 6.71 1.14 -12.99
CA THR A 478 6.85 2.33 -13.83
C THR A 478 5.60 3.20 -13.81
N SER A 479 5.78 4.53 -13.76
CA SER A 479 4.68 5.49 -13.92
C SER A 479 4.18 5.58 -15.37
N ASN A 480 4.98 5.11 -16.33
CA ASN A 480 4.59 5.01 -17.74
C ASN A 480 3.86 3.67 -17.98
N LEU A 481 2.58 3.63 -17.63
CA LEU A 481 1.77 2.40 -17.62
C LEU A 481 1.68 1.72 -19.00
N VAL A 482 1.85 2.46 -20.11
CA VAL A 482 1.83 1.86 -21.47
C VAL A 482 3.00 0.90 -21.73
N ARG A 483 4.03 0.92 -20.91
CA ARG A 483 5.16 -0.04 -20.98
C ARG A 483 4.81 -1.42 -20.42
N LEU A 484 3.72 -1.53 -19.65
CA LEU A 484 3.33 -2.77 -18.99
C LEU A 484 2.49 -3.66 -19.93
N PRO A 485 2.62 -4.99 -19.82
CA PRO A 485 2.00 -5.93 -20.76
C PRO A 485 0.55 -6.27 -20.39
N TYR A 486 -0.32 -5.26 -20.20
CA TYR A 486 -1.73 -5.48 -19.93
C TYR A 486 -2.44 -6.28 -21.03
N ARG A 487 -3.34 -7.17 -20.64
CA ARG A 487 -4.14 -8.03 -21.51
C ARG A 487 -5.65 -7.95 -21.23
N LYS A 488 -6.03 -7.60 -20.00
CA LYS A 488 -7.43 -7.61 -19.53
C LYS A 488 -8.08 -6.21 -19.48
N LEU A 489 -7.32 -5.14 -19.66
CA LEU A 489 -7.80 -3.75 -19.55
C LEU A 489 -8.51 -3.28 -20.84
N THR A 490 -9.69 -3.85 -21.15
CA THR A 490 -10.46 -3.42 -22.31
C THR A 490 -11.12 -2.06 -22.06
N GLY A 491 -10.88 -1.08 -22.95
CA GLY A 491 -11.47 0.26 -22.87
C GLY A 491 -10.91 1.18 -21.79
N LYS A 492 -9.90 0.75 -21.05
CA LYS A 492 -9.21 1.56 -20.05
C LYS A 492 -8.19 2.49 -20.70
N ARG A 493 -7.92 3.62 -20.04
CA ARG A 493 -6.99 4.65 -20.48
C ARG A 493 -5.78 4.71 -19.54
N LEU A 494 -4.58 4.47 -20.09
CA LEU A 494 -3.31 4.35 -19.37
C LEU A 494 -2.42 5.61 -19.52
N SER A 495 -2.83 6.58 -20.31
CA SER A 495 -2.14 7.85 -20.58
C SER A 495 -3.14 8.92 -20.99
N LEU A 496 -2.68 10.16 -21.11
CA LEU A 496 -3.48 11.29 -21.65
C LEU A 496 -3.89 11.10 -23.10
#